data_9b8ec9bb4016eda4fcef95c9cb0f857e
#
_entry.id   9b8ec9bb4016eda4fcef95c9cb0f857e
#
_cell.length_a   1.000
_cell.length_b   1.000
_cell.length_c   1.000
_cell.angle_alpha   90.00
_cell.angle_beta   90.00
_cell.angle_gamma   90.00
#
_symmetry.space_group_name_H-M   'P 1'
#
loop_
_entity.id
_entity.type
_entity.pdbx_description
1 polymer ?
#
loop_
_entity_poly.entity_id
_entity_poly.type
_entity_poly.pdbx_seq_one_letter_code
_entity_poly.pdbx_strand_id
1 'polypeptide(L)'
;MPSFDRNRGNNSYQMMPRLRMLVLTALLAIPLGSSAADSASAPAVPPFSHIFVIIMENREFDEVVNPSQAPFIAMLARDYAVANPYYAVTHPSLPNYIALTGGDTFGITDDCTDCPVTGENLADQVEAHQRTWKAYMEGLPTACFLGSSSGEYAKKHSPFVYYTNIATNPARCRQVVPLSELDTDLSRGTLPDLVWITPDMCHSMHDCETRDGDRWLATIVPKVLASRAWRDGGVLFVTWDEGTSEAGCCGKPGGGKVAMLAISPLSRRGYRSSTEANHYALLRTIEDAWSLGHLRHAGDAQIPVLADLFQR
;
A
#
# COMPACT_ATOMS: atom_id res chain seq x y z
N MET A 1 87.73 21.06 16.47
CA MET A 1 88.88 21.95 16.67
C MET A 1 88.93 22.98 15.54
N PRO A 2 89.31 24.25 15.78
CA PRO A 2 89.16 25.11 16.94
C PRO A 2 88.16 26.25 16.65
N SER A 3 87.51 26.93 17.50
CA SER A 3 87.74 27.82 18.65
C SER A 3 87.99 29.28 18.27
N PHE A 4 87.48 30.12 19.16
CA PHE A 4 87.81 31.57 19.39
C PHE A 4 86.96 32.56 18.65
N ASP A 5 86.61 33.64 19.21
CA ASP A 5 86.45 34.21 20.59
C ASP A 5 85.96 35.66 20.44
N ARG A 6 85.19 36.09 21.45
CA ARG A 6 85.09 37.47 21.98
C ARG A 6 85.08 38.70 21.07
N ASN A 7 84.10 39.56 21.20
CA ASN A 7 84.34 40.75 22.04
C ASN A 7 83.09 41.60 22.30
N ARG A 8 83.13 42.25 23.42
CA ARG A 8 82.15 43.09 24.08
C ARG A 8 81.98 44.43 23.40
N GLY A 9 80.84 45.07 23.52
CA GLY A 9 80.57 46.43 23.30
C GLY A 9 79.31 46.90 23.97
N ASN A 10 79.48 47.41 25.16
CA ASN A 10 78.48 48.09 26.01
C ASN A 10 78.09 49.45 25.39
N ASN A 11 76.81 49.77 25.23
CA ASN A 11 76.39 51.16 25.26
C ASN A 11 74.91 51.28 25.68
N SER A 12 74.76 51.90 26.80
CA SER A 12 73.53 52.34 27.46
C SER A 12 72.95 53.52 26.66
N TYR A 13 71.69 53.47 26.23
CA TYR A 13 70.89 54.70 25.98
C TYR A 13 69.47 54.52 26.51
N GLN A 14 69.00 55.59 27.09
CA GLN A 14 67.87 55.82 27.98
C GLN A 14 66.48 55.49 27.39
N MET A 15 65.63 55.07 28.29
CA MET A 15 64.18 54.94 28.11
C MET A 15 63.46 56.23 27.78
N MET A 16 62.59 56.18 26.76
CA MET A 16 61.43 57.05 26.64
C MET A 16 60.16 56.21 26.55
N PRO A 17 59.09 56.57 27.26
CA PRO A 17 57.86 55.73 27.25
C PRO A 17 57.09 55.98 25.97
N ARG A 18 56.84 54.90 25.22
CA ARG A 18 55.91 54.91 24.06
C ARG A 18 54.51 54.62 24.55
N LEU A 19 53.66 55.59 24.42
CA LEU A 19 52.20 55.53 24.59
C LEU A 19 51.63 54.40 23.67
N ARG A 20 51.12 53.32 24.27
CA ARG A 20 50.44 52.27 23.55
C ARG A 20 48.97 52.64 23.32
N MET A 21 48.65 53.01 22.10
CA MET A 21 47.31 53.20 21.61
C MET A 21 46.65 51.80 21.46
N LEU A 22 45.71 51.48 22.37
CA LEU A 22 44.87 50.30 22.25
C LEU A 22 43.84 50.52 21.16
N VAL A 23 44.03 49.85 20.00
CA VAL A 23 43.00 49.76 18.99
C VAL A 23 42.05 48.62 19.41
N LEU A 24 40.87 49.00 19.89
CA LEU A 24 39.78 48.10 20.20
C LEU A 24 39.10 47.70 18.91
N THR A 25 39.47 46.55 18.31
CA THR A 25 38.72 45.94 17.20
C THR A 25 37.48 45.25 17.76
N ALA A 26 36.33 45.92 17.61
CA ALA A 26 35.03 45.30 17.87
C ALA A 26 34.74 44.28 16.76
N LEU A 27 34.87 42.98 17.08
CA LEU A 27 34.36 41.92 16.24
C LEU A 27 32.82 41.92 16.34
N LEU A 28 32.16 42.41 15.28
CA LEU A 28 30.73 42.18 15.08
C LEU A 28 30.53 40.67 14.80
N ALA A 29 30.08 39.94 15.78
CA ALA A 29 29.56 38.58 15.58
C ALA A 29 28.21 38.69 14.86
N ILE A 30 28.19 38.39 13.56
CA ILE A 30 26.96 38.20 12.80
C ILE A 30 26.41 36.84 13.23
N PRO A 31 25.20 36.76 13.80
CA PRO A 31 24.59 35.45 14.06
C PRO A 31 24.28 34.81 12.69
N LEU A 32 24.98 33.74 12.35
CA LEU A 32 24.53 32.80 11.31
C LEU A 32 23.22 32.21 11.79
N GLY A 33 22.10 32.78 11.34
CA GLY A 33 20.78 32.16 11.46
C GLY A 33 20.81 30.86 10.70
N SER A 34 20.91 29.72 11.41
CA SER A 34 20.56 28.40 10.87
C SER A 34 19.08 28.45 10.53
N SER A 35 18.75 28.70 9.26
CA SER A 35 17.46 28.30 8.72
C SER A 35 17.41 26.78 8.82
N ALA A 36 16.77 26.26 9.87
CA ALA A 36 16.24 24.91 9.83
C ALA A 36 15.25 24.90 8.66
N ALA A 37 15.66 24.33 7.54
CA ALA A 37 14.71 23.95 6.51
C ALA A 37 13.76 22.97 7.19
N ASP A 38 12.49 23.36 7.37
CA ASP A 38 11.41 22.44 7.68
C ASP A 38 11.45 21.35 6.59
N SER A 39 12.07 20.23 6.92
CA SER A 39 11.88 19.01 6.14
C SER A 39 10.43 18.64 6.34
N ALA A 40 9.57 19.07 5.42
CA ALA A 40 8.20 18.60 5.38
C ALA A 40 8.27 17.07 5.39
N SER A 41 7.87 16.45 6.50
CA SER A 41 7.79 15.00 6.60
C SER A 41 6.94 14.50 5.45
N ALA A 42 7.39 13.43 4.78
CA ALA A 42 6.58 12.80 3.74
C ALA A 42 5.15 12.57 4.27
N PRO A 43 4.11 12.71 3.43
CA PRO A 43 2.74 12.51 3.88
C PRO A 43 2.61 11.11 4.47
N ALA A 44 2.09 11.02 5.69
CA ALA A 44 1.83 9.75 6.35
C ALA A 44 0.49 9.20 5.87
N VAL A 45 0.39 7.86 5.79
CA VAL A 45 -0.89 7.19 5.54
C VAL A 45 -1.79 7.39 6.76
N PRO A 46 -3.08 7.73 6.60
CA PRO A 46 -3.99 7.82 7.72
C PRO A 46 -4.11 6.47 8.47
N PRO A 47 -4.22 6.47 9.80
CA PRO A 47 -4.43 5.25 10.58
C PRO A 47 -5.91 4.82 10.48
N PHE A 48 -6.27 4.18 9.36
CA PHE A 48 -7.65 3.77 9.11
C PHE A 48 -8.22 2.89 10.22
N SER A 49 -9.47 3.12 10.56
CA SER A 49 -10.21 2.27 11.50
C SER A 49 -10.42 0.87 10.93
N HIS A 50 -10.82 0.81 9.67
CA HIS A 50 -11.03 -0.42 8.91
C HIS A 50 -10.47 -0.26 7.49
N ILE A 51 -9.96 -1.35 6.95
CA ILE A 51 -9.49 -1.43 5.56
C ILE A 51 -10.30 -2.49 4.83
N PHE A 52 -10.96 -2.06 3.76
CA PHE A 52 -11.66 -2.93 2.83
C PHE A 52 -10.84 -3.01 1.55
N VAL A 53 -10.70 -4.22 0.99
CA VAL A 53 -10.03 -4.47 -0.27
C VAL A 53 -10.95 -5.29 -1.16
N ILE A 54 -11.24 -4.78 -2.35
CA ILE A 54 -11.93 -5.53 -3.41
C ILE A 54 -10.94 -5.76 -4.55
N ILE A 55 -10.76 -7.02 -4.97
CA ILE A 55 -9.93 -7.37 -6.12
C ILE A 55 -10.83 -7.85 -7.24
N MET A 56 -10.75 -7.14 -8.36
CA MET A 56 -11.39 -7.47 -9.64
C MET A 56 -10.36 -8.12 -10.58
N GLU A 57 -10.75 -8.47 -11.81
CA GLU A 57 -9.98 -9.36 -12.68
C GLU A 57 -9.77 -8.80 -14.09
N ASN A 58 -8.55 -9.00 -14.59
CA ASN A 58 -8.19 -9.01 -16.02
C ASN A 58 -8.65 -7.79 -16.85
N ARG A 59 -8.56 -6.56 -16.32
CA ARG A 59 -8.92 -5.36 -17.09
C ARG A 59 -7.88 -4.26 -16.96
N GLU A 60 -7.55 -3.67 -18.09
CA GLU A 60 -6.73 -2.46 -18.17
C GLU A 60 -7.46 -1.22 -17.60
N PHE A 61 -6.67 -0.27 -17.12
CA PHE A 61 -7.18 0.98 -16.55
C PHE A 61 -8.21 1.69 -17.46
N ASP A 62 -7.90 1.81 -18.75
CA ASP A 62 -8.73 2.57 -19.70
C ASP A 62 -10.04 1.86 -20.05
N GLU A 63 -10.13 0.55 -19.80
CA GLU A 63 -11.37 -0.22 -19.98
C GLU A 63 -12.34 0.04 -18.83
N VAL A 64 -11.83 0.09 -17.60
CA VAL A 64 -12.66 0.17 -16.38
C VAL A 64 -12.93 1.60 -15.93
N VAL A 65 -12.05 2.56 -16.24
CA VAL A 65 -12.29 3.98 -15.95
C VAL A 65 -12.93 4.65 -17.18
N ASN A 66 -13.87 3.97 -17.81
CA ASN A 66 -14.57 4.38 -19.01
C ASN A 66 -16.07 4.49 -18.75
N PRO A 67 -16.67 5.72 -18.76
CA PRO A 67 -18.07 5.89 -18.40
C PRO A 67 -19.08 5.19 -19.33
N SER A 68 -18.67 4.81 -20.54
CA SER A 68 -19.54 4.07 -21.45
C SER A 68 -19.62 2.58 -21.13
N GLN A 69 -18.57 1.99 -20.52
CA GLN A 69 -18.49 0.60 -20.13
C GLN A 69 -18.74 0.36 -18.64
N ALA A 70 -18.23 1.26 -17.80
CA ALA A 70 -18.26 1.16 -16.35
C ALA A 70 -18.64 2.52 -15.71
N PRO A 71 -19.90 2.95 -15.82
CA PRO A 71 -20.34 4.27 -15.34
C PRO A 71 -20.20 4.44 -13.82
N PHE A 72 -20.38 3.37 -13.04
CA PHE A 72 -20.25 3.42 -11.58
C PHE A 72 -18.77 3.57 -11.16
N ILE A 73 -17.88 2.78 -11.74
CA ILE A 73 -16.43 2.88 -11.50
C ILE A 73 -15.91 4.27 -11.92
N ALA A 74 -16.36 4.77 -13.09
CA ALA A 74 -15.98 6.10 -13.56
C ALA A 74 -16.48 7.21 -12.60
N MET A 75 -17.65 7.05 -12.00
CA MET A 75 -18.16 7.93 -10.96
C MET A 75 -17.26 7.89 -9.70
N LEU A 76 -16.91 6.71 -9.22
CA LEU A 76 -16.01 6.54 -8.07
C LEU A 76 -14.64 7.18 -8.35
N ALA A 77 -14.08 6.95 -9.54
CA ALA A 77 -12.80 7.54 -9.96
C ALA A 77 -12.84 9.07 -10.08
N ARG A 78 -14.01 9.66 -10.37
CA ARG A 78 -14.21 11.11 -10.37
C ARG A 78 -14.34 11.67 -8.95
N ASP A 79 -15.00 10.95 -8.05
CA ASP A 79 -15.39 11.47 -6.73
C ASP A 79 -14.35 11.20 -5.64
N TYR A 80 -13.47 10.21 -5.83
CA TYR A 80 -12.43 9.80 -4.88
C TYR A 80 -11.03 9.88 -5.50
N ALA A 81 -10.02 9.34 -4.81
CA ALA A 81 -8.65 9.34 -5.28
C ALA A 81 -8.32 8.08 -6.09
N VAL A 82 -7.49 8.25 -7.11
CA VAL A 82 -7.05 7.17 -8.02
C VAL A 82 -5.53 7.18 -8.13
N ALA A 83 -4.89 6.04 -7.95
CA ALA A 83 -3.51 5.85 -8.36
C ALA A 83 -3.47 5.56 -9.87
N ASN A 84 -2.74 6.37 -10.62
CA ASN A 84 -2.55 6.23 -12.06
C ASN A 84 -1.29 7.01 -12.49
N PRO A 85 -0.21 6.26 -12.87
CA PRO A 85 -0.23 4.82 -13.21
C PRO A 85 -0.12 3.88 -11.99
N TYR A 86 -0.86 2.77 -12.06
CA TYR A 86 -0.76 1.66 -11.11
C TYR A 86 -0.74 0.33 -11.89
N TYR A 87 0.09 -0.62 -11.44
CA TYR A 87 0.39 -1.83 -12.21
C TYR A 87 0.21 -3.09 -11.38
N ALA A 88 -0.21 -4.17 -12.02
CA ALA A 88 -0.01 -5.50 -11.49
C ALA A 88 1.47 -5.90 -11.55
N VAL A 89 1.85 -6.98 -10.90
CA VAL A 89 3.27 -7.38 -10.79
C VAL A 89 3.67 -8.48 -11.75
N THR A 90 2.70 -9.24 -12.29
CA THR A 90 2.95 -10.36 -13.21
C THR A 90 1.66 -10.86 -13.86
N HIS A 91 1.76 -11.94 -14.64
CA HIS A 91 0.71 -12.83 -15.08
C HIS A 91 1.03 -14.27 -14.64
N PRO A 92 0.00 -15.16 -14.48
CA PRO A 92 -1.44 -14.91 -14.43
C PRO A 92 -1.92 -14.42 -13.06
N SER A 93 -3.22 -14.59 -12.76
CA SER A 93 -3.90 -14.03 -11.58
C SER A 93 -3.28 -14.42 -10.23
N LEU A 94 -3.13 -15.71 -9.93
CA LEU A 94 -2.75 -16.18 -8.59
C LEU A 94 -1.50 -15.52 -8.01
N PRO A 95 -0.36 -15.41 -8.71
CA PRO A 95 0.81 -14.75 -8.14
C PRO A 95 0.57 -13.28 -7.77
N ASN A 96 -0.35 -12.57 -8.42
CA ASN A 96 -0.74 -11.20 -8.03
C ASN A 96 -1.52 -11.18 -6.71
N TYR A 97 -2.45 -12.11 -6.50
CA TYR A 97 -3.16 -12.26 -5.22
C TYR A 97 -2.20 -12.58 -4.07
N ILE A 98 -1.21 -13.44 -4.33
CA ILE A 98 -0.20 -13.80 -3.32
C ILE A 98 0.73 -12.61 -3.07
N ALA A 99 1.12 -11.86 -4.10
CA ALA A 99 1.91 -10.63 -3.97
C ALA A 99 1.20 -9.56 -3.10
N LEU A 100 -0.11 -9.36 -3.31
CA LEU A 100 -0.95 -8.44 -2.55
C LEU A 100 -1.06 -8.80 -1.06
N THR A 101 -0.88 -10.07 -0.71
CA THR A 101 -1.09 -10.55 0.66
C THR A 101 0.18 -11.04 1.36
N GLY A 102 1.25 -11.29 0.62
CA GLY A 102 2.52 -11.80 1.14
C GLY A 102 3.75 -11.00 0.77
N GLY A 103 3.60 -9.98 -0.10
CA GLY A 103 4.73 -9.15 -0.54
C GLY A 103 5.71 -9.85 -1.49
N ASP A 104 5.35 -11.03 -2.00
CA ASP A 104 6.14 -11.83 -2.94
C ASP A 104 5.19 -12.79 -3.68
N THR A 105 5.57 -13.26 -4.86
CA THR A 105 4.86 -14.34 -5.57
C THR A 105 5.24 -15.73 -5.03
N PHE A 106 6.26 -15.85 -4.19
CA PHE A 106 6.82 -17.10 -3.65
C PHE A 106 7.19 -18.12 -4.73
N GLY A 107 7.58 -17.64 -5.90
CA GLY A 107 7.93 -18.47 -7.05
C GLY A 107 6.73 -19.11 -7.77
N ILE A 108 5.52 -18.71 -7.42
CA ILE A 108 4.32 -19.09 -8.16
C ILE A 108 4.29 -18.32 -9.49
N THR A 109 4.11 -19.03 -10.60
CA THR A 109 4.15 -18.50 -11.96
C THR A 109 2.94 -18.94 -12.80
N ASP A 110 1.97 -19.62 -12.18
CA ASP A 110 0.75 -20.08 -12.83
C ASP A 110 -0.44 -20.09 -11.85
N ASP A 111 -1.64 -20.40 -12.34
CA ASP A 111 -2.87 -20.50 -11.55
C ASP A 111 -3.04 -21.87 -10.86
N CYS A 112 -1.97 -22.41 -10.33
CA CYS A 112 -1.97 -23.70 -9.66
C CYS A 112 -2.94 -23.73 -8.46
N THR A 113 -3.62 -24.85 -8.29
CA THR A 113 -4.57 -25.05 -7.18
C THR A 113 -3.98 -25.83 -6.00
N ASP A 114 -2.80 -26.44 -6.20
CA ASP A 114 -2.06 -27.21 -5.20
C ASP A 114 -0.60 -26.71 -5.12
N CYS A 115 -0.44 -25.46 -4.74
CA CYS A 115 0.85 -24.80 -4.54
C CYS A 115 0.83 -24.04 -3.20
N PRO A 116 0.99 -24.77 -2.09
CA PRO A 116 0.92 -24.16 -0.76
C PRO A 116 2.07 -23.18 -0.54
N VAL A 117 1.74 -22.05 0.03
CA VAL A 117 2.68 -20.99 0.38
C VAL A 117 3.11 -21.13 1.83
N THR A 118 4.41 -21.16 2.05
CA THR A 118 4.99 -21.12 3.41
C THR A 118 5.68 -19.77 3.61
N GLY A 119 5.13 -18.95 4.47
CA GLY A 119 5.66 -17.63 4.78
C GLY A 119 4.66 -16.75 5.50
N GLU A 120 5.17 -15.70 6.10
CA GLU A 120 4.36 -14.67 6.73
C GLU A 120 3.53 -13.93 5.68
N ASN A 121 2.33 -13.55 6.06
CA ASN A 121 1.35 -12.88 5.22
C ASN A 121 0.62 -11.78 5.99
N LEU A 122 -0.18 -10.99 5.29
CA LEU A 122 -0.91 -9.86 5.85
C LEU A 122 -1.83 -10.26 7.02
N ALA A 123 -2.46 -11.45 6.98
CA ALA A 123 -3.28 -11.94 8.09
C ALA A 123 -2.45 -12.20 9.36
N ASP A 124 -1.22 -12.69 9.22
CA ASP A 124 -0.30 -12.87 10.36
C ASP A 124 0.04 -11.53 11.02
N GLN A 125 0.36 -10.51 10.21
CA GLN A 125 0.66 -9.17 10.71
C GLN A 125 -0.55 -8.54 11.41
N VAL A 126 -1.73 -8.65 10.80
CA VAL A 126 -2.99 -8.14 11.36
C VAL A 126 -3.26 -8.76 12.74
N GLU A 127 -3.17 -10.08 12.85
CA GLU A 127 -3.36 -10.81 14.12
C GLU A 127 -2.28 -10.45 15.16
N ALA A 128 -1.01 -10.34 14.74
CA ALA A 128 0.09 -9.95 15.64
C ALA A 128 -0.10 -8.55 16.25
N HIS A 129 -0.82 -7.66 15.55
CA HIS A 129 -1.17 -6.32 16.02
C HIS A 129 -2.57 -6.25 16.67
N GLN A 130 -3.10 -7.40 17.11
CA GLN A 130 -4.40 -7.50 17.82
C GLN A 130 -5.58 -6.97 17.00
N ARG A 131 -5.48 -7.06 15.67
CA ARG A 131 -6.53 -6.75 14.73
C ARG A 131 -7.15 -8.02 14.18
N THR A 132 -8.31 -7.87 13.58
CA THR A 132 -9.09 -8.96 13.03
C THR A 132 -9.16 -8.89 11.52
N TRP A 133 -9.34 -10.04 10.86
CA TRP A 133 -9.49 -10.10 9.41
C TRP A 133 -10.55 -11.13 9.01
N LYS A 134 -11.14 -10.96 7.86
CA LYS A 134 -12.01 -11.94 7.21
C LYS A 134 -11.97 -11.72 5.68
N ALA A 135 -11.97 -12.84 4.94
CA ALA A 135 -12.06 -12.82 3.48
C ALA A 135 -13.43 -13.34 3.05
N TYR A 136 -14.17 -12.50 2.34
CA TYR A 136 -15.51 -12.77 1.82
C TYR A 136 -15.40 -13.10 0.34
N MET A 137 -15.68 -14.36 -0.01
CA MET A 137 -15.50 -14.90 -1.35
C MET A 137 -16.85 -15.18 -1.97
N GLU A 138 -17.17 -14.57 -3.09
CA GLU A 138 -18.42 -14.88 -3.80
C GLU A 138 -18.35 -16.28 -4.42
N GLY A 139 -19.48 -17.00 -4.40
CA GLY A 139 -19.55 -18.37 -4.89
C GLY A 139 -18.89 -19.42 -4.00
N LEU A 140 -18.19 -19.04 -2.93
CA LEU A 140 -17.62 -19.99 -1.96
C LEU A 140 -18.73 -20.80 -1.31
N PRO A 141 -18.71 -22.16 -1.40
CA PRO A 141 -19.85 -22.97 -0.92
C PRO A 141 -19.96 -23.04 0.61
N THR A 142 -18.85 -23.02 1.31
CA THR A 142 -18.76 -23.07 2.78
C THR A 142 -17.48 -22.38 3.24
N ALA A 143 -17.46 -21.90 4.49
CA ALA A 143 -16.26 -21.37 5.09
C ALA A 143 -15.11 -22.39 5.05
N CYS A 144 -13.88 -21.93 4.74
CA CYS A 144 -12.69 -22.77 4.63
C CYS A 144 -12.80 -23.84 3.51
N PHE A 145 -13.48 -23.55 2.42
CA PHE A 145 -13.47 -24.46 1.28
C PHE A 145 -12.10 -24.42 0.57
N LEU A 146 -11.45 -25.58 0.46
CA LEU A 146 -10.10 -25.72 -0.12
C LEU A 146 -10.12 -26.34 -1.53
N GLY A 147 -11.29 -26.67 -2.07
CA GLY A 147 -11.44 -27.20 -3.43
C GLY A 147 -11.05 -26.16 -4.49
N SER A 148 -10.67 -26.64 -5.66
CA SER A 148 -10.17 -25.80 -6.77
C SER A 148 -11.22 -24.85 -7.32
N SER A 149 -12.50 -25.27 -7.35
CA SER A 149 -13.63 -24.48 -7.86
C SER A 149 -14.95 -24.98 -7.31
N SER A 150 -15.98 -24.13 -7.39
CA SER A 150 -17.38 -24.49 -7.08
C SER A 150 -18.30 -23.48 -7.76
N GLY A 151 -19.04 -23.90 -8.81
CA GLY A 151 -19.76 -22.94 -9.65
C GLY A 151 -18.81 -21.87 -10.19
N GLU A 152 -19.12 -20.61 -9.99
CA GLU A 152 -18.29 -19.47 -10.40
C GLU A 152 -17.17 -19.12 -9.39
N TYR A 153 -17.02 -19.83 -8.28
CA TYR A 153 -15.88 -19.65 -7.38
C TYR A 153 -14.62 -20.28 -7.95
N ALA A 154 -13.51 -19.56 -7.96
CA ALA A 154 -12.19 -20.06 -8.29
C ALA A 154 -11.22 -19.88 -7.12
N LYS A 155 -10.56 -20.98 -6.68
CA LYS A 155 -9.58 -20.93 -5.58
C LYS A 155 -8.44 -19.96 -5.84
N LYS A 156 -7.99 -19.83 -7.10
CA LYS A 156 -6.89 -18.94 -7.50
C LYS A 156 -7.11 -17.47 -7.10
N HIS A 157 -8.36 -17.05 -6.89
CA HIS A 157 -8.72 -15.72 -6.42
C HIS A 157 -8.91 -15.61 -4.90
N SER A 158 -8.58 -16.68 -4.16
CA SER A 158 -8.70 -16.75 -2.70
C SER A 158 -7.34 -16.92 -2.03
N PRO A 159 -6.51 -15.85 -1.90
CA PRO A 159 -5.10 -15.97 -1.54
C PRO A 159 -4.87 -16.63 -0.18
N PHE A 160 -5.71 -16.34 0.81
CA PHE A 160 -5.47 -16.78 2.18
C PHE A 160 -5.49 -18.30 2.36
N VAL A 161 -6.22 -19.05 1.52
CA VAL A 161 -6.24 -20.52 1.60
C VAL A 161 -5.01 -21.19 0.97
N TYR A 162 -4.13 -20.44 0.35
CA TYR A 162 -2.81 -20.95 -0.11
C TYR A 162 -1.77 -20.96 0.99
N TYR A 163 -1.88 -20.08 1.98
CA TYR A 163 -0.93 -20.06 3.11
C TYR A 163 -1.13 -21.25 4.02
N THR A 164 -0.07 -22.08 4.17
CA THR A 164 -0.10 -23.30 4.96
C THR A 164 -0.57 -23.05 6.39
N ASN A 165 -0.09 -21.97 7.02
CA ASN A 165 -0.45 -21.61 8.39
C ASN A 165 -1.91 -21.14 8.56
N ILE A 166 -2.61 -20.86 7.46
CA ILE A 166 -4.05 -20.57 7.44
C ILE A 166 -4.83 -21.84 7.08
N ALA A 167 -4.50 -22.47 5.95
CA ALA A 167 -5.22 -23.63 5.44
C ALA A 167 -5.24 -24.82 6.42
N THR A 168 -4.17 -25.02 7.19
CA THR A 168 -4.07 -26.10 8.17
C THR A 168 -4.55 -25.75 9.59
N ASN A 169 -4.91 -24.47 9.83
CA ASN A 169 -5.46 -24.02 11.09
C ASN A 169 -6.97 -23.79 10.96
N PRO A 170 -7.83 -24.66 11.55
CA PRO A 170 -9.28 -24.56 11.36
C PRO A 170 -9.90 -23.25 11.83
N ALA A 171 -9.33 -22.58 12.84
CA ALA A 171 -9.86 -21.32 13.33
C ALA A 171 -9.58 -20.17 12.34
N ARG A 172 -8.38 -20.15 11.76
CA ARG A 172 -7.96 -19.15 10.77
C ARG A 172 -8.61 -19.41 9.41
N CYS A 173 -8.63 -20.66 8.96
CA CYS A 173 -9.22 -21.04 7.69
C CYS A 173 -10.71 -20.64 7.61
N ARG A 174 -11.45 -20.76 8.74
CA ARG A 174 -12.85 -20.31 8.83
C ARG A 174 -13.05 -18.80 8.79
N GLN A 175 -11.99 -17.99 8.70
CA GLN A 175 -12.10 -16.58 8.36
C GLN A 175 -12.27 -16.33 6.85
N VAL A 176 -12.08 -17.36 6.02
CA VAL A 176 -12.42 -17.33 4.60
C VAL A 176 -13.84 -17.84 4.45
N VAL A 177 -14.78 -16.97 4.14
CA VAL A 177 -16.23 -17.19 4.23
C VAL A 177 -16.96 -16.87 2.93
N PRO A 178 -18.17 -17.42 2.71
CA PRO A 178 -19.03 -16.96 1.61
C PRO A 178 -19.35 -15.48 1.70
N LEU A 179 -19.41 -14.78 0.54
CA LEU A 179 -19.73 -13.35 0.49
C LEU A 179 -21.05 -12.99 1.16
N SER A 180 -22.02 -13.93 1.23
CA SER A 180 -23.29 -13.72 1.91
C SER A 180 -23.17 -13.38 3.40
N GLU A 181 -22.04 -13.72 4.05
CA GLU A 181 -21.79 -13.32 5.43
C GLU A 181 -21.50 -11.81 5.58
N LEU A 182 -21.08 -11.13 4.52
CA LEU A 182 -20.81 -9.70 4.55
C LEU A 182 -22.05 -8.88 4.95
N ASP A 183 -23.23 -9.22 4.41
CA ASP A 183 -24.46 -8.52 4.75
C ASP A 183 -24.85 -8.73 6.23
N THR A 184 -24.55 -9.91 6.76
CA THR A 184 -24.75 -10.22 8.19
C THR A 184 -23.82 -9.39 9.07
N ASP A 185 -22.52 -9.35 8.77
CA ASP A 185 -21.54 -8.62 9.54
C ASP A 185 -21.76 -7.09 9.43
N LEU A 186 -22.14 -6.59 8.25
CA LEU A 186 -22.54 -5.20 8.05
C LEU A 186 -23.74 -4.83 8.94
N SER A 187 -24.78 -5.66 8.92
CA SER A 187 -26.04 -5.38 9.66
C SER A 187 -25.84 -5.44 11.17
N ARG A 188 -24.96 -6.31 11.64
CA ARG A 188 -24.63 -6.46 13.07
C ARG A 188 -23.57 -5.50 13.56
N GLY A 189 -22.83 -4.83 12.66
CA GLY A 189 -21.70 -4.00 13.02
C GLY A 189 -20.52 -4.82 13.59
N THR A 190 -20.33 -6.05 13.08
CA THR A 190 -19.29 -7.00 13.49
C THR A 190 -18.23 -7.21 12.41
N LEU A 191 -18.04 -6.24 11.54
CA LEU A 191 -16.99 -6.28 10.53
C LEU A 191 -15.60 -6.38 11.19
N PRO A 192 -14.70 -7.21 10.64
CA PRO A 192 -13.30 -7.21 11.08
C PRO A 192 -12.56 -5.93 10.61
N ASP A 193 -11.39 -5.68 11.20
CA ASP A 193 -10.56 -4.53 10.82
C ASP A 193 -10.12 -4.60 9.36
N LEU A 194 -9.67 -5.77 8.88
CA LEU A 194 -9.35 -6.05 7.48
C LEU A 194 -10.48 -6.87 6.84
N VAL A 195 -11.12 -6.29 5.84
CA VAL A 195 -12.18 -6.90 5.04
C VAL A 195 -11.67 -7.12 3.63
N TRP A 196 -11.42 -8.37 3.27
CA TRP A 196 -11.03 -8.74 1.90
C TRP A 196 -12.23 -9.29 1.16
N ILE A 197 -12.49 -8.82 -0.06
CA ILE A 197 -13.64 -9.22 -0.86
C ILE A 197 -13.16 -9.61 -2.25
N THR A 198 -13.55 -10.79 -2.71
CA THR A 198 -13.31 -11.21 -4.08
C THR A 198 -14.63 -11.67 -4.70
N PRO A 199 -15.05 -11.07 -5.82
CA PRO A 199 -16.20 -11.52 -6.61
C PRO A 199 -15.97 -12.92 -7.20
N ASP A 200 -17.04 -13.51 -7.71
CA ASP A 200 -16.96 -14.74 -8.53
C ASP A 200 -16.39 -14.44 -9.93
N MET A 201 -16.20 -15.48 -10.75
CA MET A 201 -15.58 -15.38 -12.08
C MET A 201 -16.32 -14.44 -13.03
N CYS A 202 -17.65 -14.34 -12.90
CA CYS A 202 -18.42 -13.41 -13.74
C CYS A 202 -18.36 -11.98 -13.20
N HIS A 203 -18.66 -11.80 -11.92
CA HIS A 203 -18.73 -10.47 -11.32
C HIS A 203 -17.37 -9.81 -11.15
N SER A 204 -16.28 -10.59 -11.12
CA SER A 204 -14.91 -10.05 -11.14
C SER A 204 -14.51 -9.44 -12.49
N MET A 205 -15.25 -9.68 -13.57
CA MET A 205 -14.97 -9.39 -14.97
C MET A 205 -14.05 -10.44 -15.66
N HIS A 206 -13.70 -11.53 -14.99
CA HIS A 206 -12.85 -12.56 -15.58
C HIS A 206 -13.54 -13.22 -16.79
N ASP A 207 -14.72 -13.81 -16.57
CA ASP A 207 -15.47 -14.53 -17.60
C ASP A 207 -16.60 -13.71 -18.25
N CYS A 208 -16.96 -12.56 -17.64
CA CYS A 208 -18.03 -11.69 -18.10
C CYS A 208 -17.50 -10.29 -18.52
N GLU A 209 -18.40 -9.47 -19.05
CA GLU A 209 -18.04 -8.13 -19.52
C GLU A 209 -17.77 -7.17 -18.36
N THR A 210 -16.96 -6.12 -18.62
CA THR A 210 -16.67 -5.03 -17.67
C THR A 210 -17.95 -4.45 -17.04
N ARG A 211 -19.05 -4.39 -17.81
CA ARG A 211 -20.35 -3.90 -17.32
C ARG A 211 -20.96 -4.77 -16.22
N ASP A 212 -20.70 -6.06 -16.20
CA ASP A 212 -21.26 -6.97 -15.21
C ASP A 212 -20.59 -6.73 -13.84
N GLY A 213 -19.26 -6.58 -13.82
CA GLY A 213 -18.53 -6.19 -12.61
C GLY A 213 -18.85 -4.76 -12.15
N ASP A 214 -19.06 -3.81 -13.08
CA ASP A 214 -19.48 -2.44 -12.72
C ASP A 214 -20.82 -2.45 -11.98
N ARG A 215 -21.80 -3.24 -12.47
CA ARG A 215 -23.10 -3.42 -11.80
C ARG A 215 -22.93 -4.09 -10.44
N TRP A 216 -22.08 -5.10 -10.34
CA TRP A 216 -21.83 -5.78 -9.08
C TRP A 216 -21.22 -4.82 -8.05
N LEU A 217 -20.20 -4.04 -8.44
CA LEU A 217 -19.63 -2.99 -7.58
C LEU A 217 -20.70 -1.98 -7.14
N ALA A 218 -21.62 -1.63 -8.03
CA ALA A 218 -22.75 -0.74 -7.69
C ALA A 218 -23.71 -1.33 -6.65
N THR A 219 -23.67 -2.64 -6.38
CA THR A 219 -24.44 -3.27 -5.30
C THR A 219 -23.65 -3.37 -3.99
N ILE A 220 -22.36 -3.65 -4.05
CA ILE A 220 -21.53 -3.92 -2.86
C ILE A 220 -20.96 -2.63 -2.27
N VAL A 221 -20.38 -1.75 -3.09
CA VAL A 221 -19.72 -0.53 -2.62
C VAL A 221 -20.64 0.36 -1.79
N PRO A 222 -21.89 0.65 -2.19
CA PRO A 222 -22.78 1.46 -1.37
C PRO A 222 -23.05 0.86 0.02
N LYS A 223 -23.11 -0.46 0.16
CA LYS A 223 -23.28 -1.14 1.46
C LYS A 223 -22.07 -0.88 2.37
N VAL A 224 -20.86 -0.98 1.82
CA VAL A 224 -19.62 -0.68 2.55
C VAL A 224 -19.60 0.79 2.98
N LEU A 225 -19.91 1.71 2.06
CA LEU A 225 -19.89 3.16 2.32
C LEU A 225 -20.98 3.59 3.33
N ALA A 226 -22.06 2.85 3.41
CA ALA A 226 -23.12 3.07 4.41
C ALA A 226 -22.73 2.54 5.81
N SER A 227 -21.71 1.69 5.91
CA SER A 227 -21.28 1.11 7.19
C SER A 227 -20.64 2.17 8.11
N ARG A 228 -20.74 1.94 9.41
CA ARG A 228 -20.03 2.75 10.40
C ARG A 228 -18.52 2.58 10.26
N ALA A 229 -18.06 1.36 9.99
CA ALA A 229 -16.66 1.01 9.79
C ALA A 229 -15.98 1.90 8.73
N TRP A 230 -16.65 2.19 7.62
CA TRP A 230 -16.12 3.10 6.60
C TRP A 230 -16.26 4.58 7.01
N ARG A 231 -17.42 4.99 7.56
CA ARG A 231 -17.67 6.41 7.91
C ARG A 231 -16.79 6.91 9.04
N ASP A 232 -16.41 6.07 9.97
CA ASP A 232 -15.56 6.42 11.13
C ASP A 232 -14.06 6.35 10.77
N GLY A 233 -13.69 6.68 9.53
CA GLY A 233 -12.31 6.76 9.06
C GLY A 233 -11.78 5.48 8.40
N GLY A 234 -12.66 4.66 7.87
CA GLY A 234 -12.26 3.52 7.04
C GLY A 234 -11.85 3.90 5.62
N VAL A 235 -11.24 2.95 4.93
CA VAL A 235 -10.89 3.05 3.51
C VAL A 235 -11.35 1.80 2.76
N LEU A 236 -11.84 1.97 1.54
CA LEU A 236 -12.07 0.91 0.58
C LEU A 236 -11.09 1.09 -0.58
N PHE A 237 -10.23 0.11 -0.80
CA PHE A 237 -9.42 -0.03 -2.00
C PHE A 237 -10.14 -0.93 -3.00
N VAL A 238 -10.23 -0.50 -4.24
CA VAL A 238 -10.72 -1.33 -5.35
C VAL A 238 -9.63 -1.37 -6.41
N THR A 239 -9.14 -2.55 -6.74
CA THR A 239 -8.13 -2.75 -7.77
C THR A 239 -8.40 -4.01 -8.57
N TRP A 240 -7.64 -4.22 -9.63
CA TRP A 240 -7.64 -5.42 -10.47
C TRP A 240 -6.35 -6.17 -10.24
N ASP A 241 -6.41 -7.48 -10.26
CA ASP A 241 -5.25 -8.35 -10.04
C ASP A 241 -4.21 -8.22 -11.15
N GLU A 242 -4.67 -8.20 -12.41
CA GLU A 242 -3.85 -8.00 -13.59
C GLU A 242 -4.62 -7.27 -14.71
N GLY A 243 -3.88 -6.72 -15.66
CA GLY A 243 -4.40 -6.22 -16.91
C GLY A 243 -4.16 -7.23 -18.04
N THR A 244 -4.07 -6.74 -19.29
CA THR A 244 -3.84 -7.56 -20.47
C THR A 244 -2.49 -7.28 -21.14
N SER A 245 -1.75 -6.27 -20.69
CA SER A 245 -0.45 -5.87 -21.22
C SER A 245 0.70 -6.26 -20.28
N GLU A 246 1.93 -6.21 -20.81
CA GLU A 246 3.16 -6.44 -20.05
C GLU A 246 3.66 -5.15 -19.34
N ALA A 247 2.81 -4.13 -19.23
CA ALA A 247 3.20 -2.87 -18.56
C ALA A 247 3.46 -3.10 -17.07
N GLY A 248 4.50 -2.46 -16.53
CA GLY A 248 4.90 -2.61 -15.13
C GLY A 248 5.77 -1.47 -14.65
N CYS A 249 6.11 -1.46 -13.36
CA CYS A 249 6.96 -0.45 -12.75
C CYS A 249 7.84 -1.00 -11.62
N CYS A 250 8.57 -0.07 -11.03
CA CYS A 250 9.15 -0.23 -9.69
C CYS A 250 10.18 -1.38 -9.62
N GLY A 251 10.88 -1.64 -10.74
CA GLY A 251 11.92 -2.67 -10.85
C GLY A 251 11.38 -4.11 -10.81
N LYS A 252 10.09 -4.29 -11.10
CA LYS A 252 9.44 -5.60 -11.17
C LYS A 252 8.89 -5.86 -12.56
N PRO A 253 8.68 -7.13 -12.95
CA PRO A 253 7.91 -7.46 -14.14
C PRO A 253 6.55 -6.79 -14.12
N GLY A 254 5.89 -6.69 -15.26
CA GLY A 254 4.56 -6.10 -15.37
C GLY A 254 3.48 -7.17 -15.50
N GLY A 255 2.30 -6.84 -15.04
CA GLY A 255 1.06 -7.59 -15.23
C GLY A 255 -0.04 -6.70 -15.77
N GLY A 256 0.32 -5.61 -16.46
CA GLY A 256 -0.62 -4.65 -17.04
C GLY A 256 -0.84 -3.42 -16.16
N LYS A 257 -1.36 -2.37 -16.79
CA LYS A 257 -1.74 -1.13 -16.12
C LYS A 257 -3.18 -1.22 -15.64
N VAL A 258 -3.38 -1.43 -14.35
CA VAL A 258 -4.70 -1.62 -13.75
C VAL A 258 -5.17 -0.37 -13.01
N ALA A 259 -6.47 -0.30 -12.67
CA ALA A 259 -6.99 0.76 -11.85
C ALA A 259 -6.78 0.45 -10.35
N MET A 260 -6.52 1.51 -9.55
CA MET A 260 -6.54 1.43 -8.10
C MET A 260 -7.23 2.66 -7.53
N LEU A 261 -8.37 2.45 -6.90
CA LEU A 261 -9.20 3.49 -6.31
C LEU A 261 -9.06 3.45 -4.78
N ALA A 262 -8.84 4.61 -4.18
CA ALA A 262 -8.86 4.77 -2.72
C ALA A 262 -10.09 5.57 -2.31
N ILE A 263 -11.09 4.88 -1.79
CA ILE A 263 -12.42 5.38 -1.48
C ILE A 263 -12.55 5.52 0.04
N SER A 264 -12.45 6.75 0.54
CA SER A 264 -12.48 7.04 1.98
C SER A 264 -13.03 8.45 2.22
N PRO A 265 -13.62 8.73 3.39
CA PRO A 265 -13.85 10.10 3.83
C PRO A 265 -12.54 10.92 3.90
N LEU A 266 -11.40 10.25 4.04
CA LEU A 266 -10.07 10.84 4.12
C LEU A 266 -9.37 10.94 2.75
N SER A 267 -9.95 10.43 1.67
CA SER A 267 -9.38 10.52 0.32
C SER A 267 -9.40 11.96 -0.20
N ARG A 268 -8.40 12.31 -0.99
CA ARG A 268 -8.40 13.55 -1.78
C ARG A 268 -9.40 13.41 -2.92
N ARG A 269 -10.48 14.17 -2.85
CA ARG A 269 -11.57 14.07 -3.83
C ARG A 269 -11.12 14.47 -5.24
N GLY A 270 -11.43 13.61 -6.21
CA GLY A 270 -11.08 13.82 -7.62
C GLY A 270 -9.59 13.87 -7.92
N TYR A 271 -8.77 13.37 -6.99
CA TYR A 271 -7.32 13.38 -7.15
C TYR A 271 -6.84 12.16 -7.95
N ARG A 272 -5.89 12.41 -8.84
CA ARG A 272 -5.16 11.37 -9.56
C ARG A 272 -3.68 11.47 -9.18
N SER A 273 -3.14 10.45 -8.56
CA SER A 273 -1.72 10.36 -8.30
C SER A 273 -0.96 10.16 -9.60
N SER A 274 0.21 10.77 -9.70
CA SER A 274 1.16 10.51 -10.79
C SER A 274 2.33 9.63 -10.34
N THR A 275 2.30 9.15 -9.10
CA THR A 275 3.31 8.24 -8.57
C THR A 275 3.12 6.85 -9.16
N GLU A 276 4.13 6.34 -9.86
CA GLU A 276 4.12 4.97 -10.34
C GLU A 276 4.12 4.00 -9.17
N ALA A 277 3.15 3.08 -9.15
CA ALA A 277 2.94 2.15 -8.06
C ALA A 277 2.47 0.78 -8.58
N ASN A 278 2.53 -0.24 -7.73
CA ASN A 278 2.06 -1.59 -8.04
C ASN A 278 1.44 -2.26 -6.80
N HIS A 279 1.12 -3.54 -6.89
CA HIS A 279 0.49 -4.29 -5.79
C HIS A 279 1.29 -4.28 -4.50
N TYR A 280 2.62 -4.27 -4.55
CA TYR A 280 3.44 -4.13 -3.34
C TYR A 280 3.27 -2.76 -2.68
N ALA A 281 2.97 -1.72 -3.46
CA ALA A 281 2.69 -0.39 -2.92
C ALA A 281 1.34 -0.34 -2.17
N LEU A 282 0.32 -1.07 -2.64
CA LEU A 282 -0.94 -1.21 -1.90
C LEU A 282 -0.72 -1.95 -0.58
N LEU A 283 -0.01 -3.09 -0.61
CA LEU A 283 0.34 -3.83 0.61
C LEU A 283 1.11 -2.93 1.59
N ARG A 284 2.16 -2.25 1.14
CA ARG A 284 2.91 -1.29 1.96
C ARG A 284 2.03 -0.20 2.56
N THR A 285 1.07 0.30 1.80
CA THR A 285 0.14 1.34 2.27
C THR A 285 -0.76 0.82 3.40
N ILE A 286 -1.22 -0.43 3.30
CA ILE A 286 -1.97 -1.10 4.37
C ILE A 286 -1.09 -1.29 5.61
N GLU A 287 0.13 -1.76 5.42
CA GLU A 287 1.11 -1.98 6.47
C GLU A 287 1.48 -0.68 7.20
N ASP A 288 1.73 0.40 6.46
CA ASP A 288 2.04 1.72 7.02
C ASP A 288 0.85 2.30 7.81
N ALA A 289 -0.39 2.12 7.30
CA ALA A 289 -1.60 2.61 7.99
C ALA A 289 -1.76 2.03 9.40
N TRP A 290 -1.28 0.81 9.62
CA TRP A 290 -1.40 0.11 10.89
C TRP A 290 -0.05 -0.17 11.58
N SER A 291 1.05 0.33 11.04
CA SER A 291 2.42 0.15 11.55
C SER A 291 2.80 -1.33 11.73
N LEU A 292 2.46 -2.15 10.73
CA LEU A 292 2.64 -3.61 10.79
C LEU A 292 4.08 -4.07 10.51
N GLY A 293 4.94 -3.20 9.97
CA GLY A 293 6.18 -3.59 9.30
C GLY A 293 5.90 -3.98 7.84
N HIS A 294 6.94 -4.26 7.05
CA HIS A 294 6.80 -4.53 5.63
C HIS A 294 7.15 -5.97 5.27
N LEU A 295 6.24 -6.64 4.57
CA LEU A 295 6.45 -7.95 3.99
C LEU A 295 7.30 -7.85 2.71
N ARG A 296 8.46 -8.48 2.71
CA ARG A 296 9.32 -8.70 1.52
C ARG A 296 9.42 -7.48 0.60
N HIS A 297 8.92 -7.59 -0.63
CA HIS A 297 8.99 -6.52 -1.63
C HIS A 297 8.18 -5.26 -1.30
N ALA A 298 7.21 -5.34 -0.41
CA ALA A 298 6.57 -4.13 0.12
C ALA A 298 7.57 -3.22 0.85
N GLY A 299 8.65 -3.79 1.41
CA GLY A 299 9.74 -3.06 2.03
C GLY A 299 10.84 -2.55 1.09
N ASP A 300 10.80 -2.87 -0.19
CA ASP A 300 11.82 -2.45 -1.14
C ASP A 300 11.82 -0.91 -1.30
N ALA A 301 13.00 -0.30 -1.37
CA ALA A 301 13.16 1.16 -1.38
C ALA A 301 12.48 1.85 -2.57
N GLN A 302 12.34 1.15 -3.70
CA GLN A 302 11.68 1.66 -4.90
C GLN A 302 10.15 1.54 -4.88
N ILE A 303 9.58 0.82 -3.92
CA ILE A 303 8.12 0.70 -3.79
C ILE A 303 7.59 1.92 -3.04
N PRO A 304 6.75 2.74 -3.65
CA PRO A 304 6.20 3.91 -2.97
C PRO A 304 5.11 3.52 -1.98
N VAL A 305 4.78 4.44 -1.09
CA VAL A 305 3.54 4.41 -0.31
C VAL A 305 2.51 5.33 -0.98
N LEU A 306 1.25 4.95 -0.98
CA LEU A 306 0.16 5.69 -1.65
C LEU A 306 -0.44 6.79 -0.74
N ALA A 307 0.39 7.42 0.07
CA ALA A 307 -0.03 8.43 1.04
C ALA A 307 -0.57 9.72 0.40
N ASP A 308 -0.16 10.02 -0.83
CA ASP A 308 -0.61 11.20 -1.58
C ASP A 308 -2.08 11.12 -2.01
N LEU A 309 -2.70 9.94 -1.96
CA LEU A 309 -4.14 9.76 -2.21
C LEU A 309 -5.03 10.32 -1.10
N PHE A 310 -4.46 10.65 0.05
CA PHE A 310 -5.21 11.04 1.25
C PHE A 310 -4.98 12.51 1.62
N GLN A 311 -5.95 13.08 2.33
CA GLN A 311 -5.86 14.42 2.92
C GLN A 311 -4.86 14.39 4.09
N ARG A 312 -4.19 15.52 4.30
CA ARG A 312 -3.29 15.72 5.43
C ARG A 312 -4.06 16.11 6.67
#